data_79ed02427ab8b4a4c82745e8c41b5f0c
#
_entry.id   79ed02427ab8b4a4c82745e8c41b5f0c
#
_cell.length_a   1.000
_cell.length_b   1.000
_cell.length_c   1.000
_cell.angle_alpha   90.00
_cell.angle_beta   90.00
_cell.angle_gamma   90.00
#
_symmetry.space_group_name_H-M   'P 1'
#
loop_
_entity.id
_entity.type
_entity.pdbx_description
1 polymer ?
#
loop_
_entity_poly.entity_id
_entity_poly.type
_entity_poly.pdbx_seq_one_letter_code
_entity_poly.pdbx_strand_id
1 'polypeptide(L)'
;MTTHENNASLLLCIYYRVAAADAESAISTVREFQRTLRSDVRLSDVQVLLRCGLPNAAASPDSVSDRPIAPAAALPASAPPASASPTAEADATLMETYRLALPAAYPAGASDAIVRAFLERLAAAARPISALLRGERHVELFAPCAS
;
A
#
# COMPACT_ATOMS: atom_id res chain seq x y z
N MET A 1 -28.34 -22.94 21.16
CA MET A 1 -27.88 -23.28 19.79
C MET A 1 -27.46 -22.00 19.12
N THR A 2 -26.19 -21.70 19.15
CA THR A 2 -25.60 -20.56 18.45
C THR A 2 -25.41 -20.96 16.99
N THR A 3 -26.35 -20.57 16.13
CA THR A 3 -26.16 -20.59 14.67
C THR A 3 -25.03 -19.63 14.37
N HIS A 4 -23.85 -20.17 14.12
CA HIS A 4 -22.80 -19.44 13.41
C HIS A 4 -23.35 -19.13 12.01
N GLU A 5 -23.95 -17.96 11.84
CA GLU A 5 -24.21 -17.43 10.52
C GLU A 5 -22.85 -17.30 9.83
N ASN A 6 -22.59 -18.19 8.88
CA ASN A 6 -21.46 -18.08 7.96
C ASN A 6 -21.65 -16.84 7.09
N ASN A 7 -21.44 -15.66 7.69
CA ASN A 7 -21.37 -14.43 6.93
C ASN A 7 -20.11 -14.49 6.07
N ALA A 8 -20.29 -14.73 4.79
CA ALA A 8 -19.21 -14.61 3.84
C ALA A 8 -18.68 -13.16 3.90
N SER A 9 -17.39 -12.99 4.05
CA SER A 9 -16.77 -11.67 4.03
C SER A 9 -15.82 -11.57 2.85
N LEU A 10 -15.87 -10.46 2.13
CA LEU A 10 -14.90 -10.12 1.10
C LEU A 10 -13.88 -9.14 1.67
N LEU A 11 -12.62 -9.31 1.32
CA LEU A 11 -11.57 -8.36 1.62
C LEU A 11 -11.16 -7.65 0.33
N LEU A 12 -11.39 -6.34 0.30
CA LEU A 12 -10.94 -5.47 -0.76
C LEU A 12 -9.63 -4.83 -0.31
N CYS A 13 -8.57 -4.98 -1.12
CA CYS A 13 -7.27 -4.34 -0.91
C CYS A 13 -7.02 -3.35 -2.04
N ILE A 14 -6.59 -2.14 -1.70
CA ILE A 14 -6.23 -1.10 -2.66
C ILE A 14 -4.86 -0.58 -2.30
N TYR A 15 -3.90 -0.71 -3.21
CA TYR A 15 -2.55 -0.23 -2.97
C TYR A 15 -2.07 0.71 -4.08
N TYR A 16 -1.24 1.66 -3.68
CA TYR A 16 -0.71 2.72 -4.54
C TYR A 16 0.53 3.33 -3.93
N ARG A 17 1.22 4.14 -4.71
CA ARG A 17 2.41 4.86 -4.29
C ARG A 17 2.10 6.35 -4.10
N VAL A 18 2.78 6.93 -3.12
CA VAL A 18 2.83 8.37 -2.85
C VAL A 18 4.28 8.77 -2.62
N ALA A 19 4.61 10.04 -2.70
CA ALA A 19 5.92 10.50 -2.25
C ALA A 19 6.09 10.19 -0.75
N ALA A 20 7.27 9.74 -0.33
CA ALA A 20 7.52 9.45 1.08
C ALA A 20 7.28 10.67 1.98
N ALA A 21 7.57 11.87 1.48
CA ALA A 21 7.30 13.13 2.17
C ALA A 21 5.79 13.38 2.40
N ASP A 22 4.93 12.84 1.52
CA ASP A 22 3.49 13.01 1.58
C ASP A 22 2.76 11.87 2.30
N ALA A 23 3.48 10.84 2.75
CA ALA A 23 2.88 9.63 3.31
C ALA A 23 1.95 9.90 4.50
N GLU A 24 2.33 10.76 5.44
CA GLU A 24 1.48 11.12 6.58
C GLU A 24 0.22 11.88 6.17
N SER A 25 0.36 12.82 5.25
CA SER A 25 -0.77 13.57 4.69
C SER A 25 -1.73 12.63 3.96
N ALA A 26 -1.20 11.69 3.18
CA ALA A 26 -1.97 10.67 2.49
C ALA A 26 -2.73 9.77 3.48
N ILE A 27 -2.08 9.27 4.53
CA ILE A 27 -2.70 8.45 5.58
C ILE A 27 -3.83 9.23 6.27
N SER A 28 -3.62 10.49 6.60
CA SER A 28 -4.63 11.33 7.23
C SER A 28 -5.85 11.52 6.33
N THR A 29 -5.62 11.79 5.04
CA THR A 29 -6.67 11.92 4.02
C THR A 29 -7.46 10.63 3.86
N VAL A 30 -6.76 9.47 3.82
CA VAL A 30 -7.41 8.16 3.75
C VAL A 30 -8.29 7.91 4.97
N ARG A 31 -7.77 8.13 6.16
CA ARG A 31 -8.55 7.96 7.41
C ARG A 31 -9.79 8.84 7.45
N GLU A 32 -9.70 10.04 6.90
CA GLU A 32 -10.85 10.95 6.83
C GLU A 32 -11.95 10.39 5.95
N PHE A 33 -11.66 10.01 4.71
CA PHE A 33 -12.71 9.45 3.86
C PHE A 33 -13.14 8.04 4.31
N GLN A 34 -12.26 7.22 4.89
CA GLN A 34 -12.66 5.95 5.51
C GLN A 34 -13.67 6.15 6.63
N ARG A 35 -13.55 7.23 7.40
CA ARG A 35 -14.51 7.59 8.44
C ARG A 35 -15.91 7.86 7.85
N THR A 36 -16.00 8.50 6.69
CA THR A 36 -17.27 8.73 6.01
C THR A 36 -17.89 7.43 5.48
N LEU A 37 -17.06 6.44 5.10
CA LEU A 37 -17.53 5.15 4.62
C LEU A 37 -18.00 4.20 5.73
N ARG A 38 -17.59 4.42 6.97
CA ARG A 38 -17.98 3.58 8.12
C ARG A 38 -19.49 3.58 8.42
N SER A 39 -20.24 4.52 7.85
CA SER A 39 -21.70 4.51 7.91
C SER A 39 -22.34 3.40 7.07
N ASP A 40 -21.57 2.75 6.20
CA ASP A 40 -22.06 1.56 5.48
C ASP A 40 -22.14 0.36 6.42
N VAL A 41 -23.35 -0.11 6.65
CA VAL A 41 -23.64 -1.27 7.53
C VAL A 41 -22.95 -2.57 7.09
N ARG A 42 -22.47 -2.64 5.84
CA ARG A 42 -21.77 -3.79 5.29
C ARG A 42 -20.27 -3.76 5.55
N LEU A 43 -19.75 -2.61 5.97
CA LEU A 43 -18.35 -2.43 6.20
C LEU A 43 -18.01 -2.83 7.65
N SER A 44 -17.42 -4.00 7.83
CA SER A 44 -17.09 -4.53 9.16
C SER A 44 -15.71 -4.08 9.67
N ASP A 45 -14.77 -3.80 8.75
CA ASP A 45 -13.43 -3.33 9.10
C ASP A 45 -12.83 -2.47 7.99
N VAL A 46 -12.05 -1.46 8.38
CA VAL A 46 -11.29 -0.61 7.47
C VAL A 46 -9.94 -0.27 8.09
N GLN A 47 -8.89 -0.36 7.28
CA GLN A 47 -7.53 -0.02 7.70
C GLN A 47 -6.78 0.69 6.58
N VAL A 48 -5.78 1.46 6.97
CA VAL A 48 -4.74 1.96 6.08
C VAL A 48 -3.38 1.53 6.63
N LEU A 49 -2.58 0.90 5.79
CA LEU A 49 -1.29 0.32 6.14
C LEU A 49 -0.20 0.99 5.30
N LEU A 50 0.93 1.25 5.92
CA LEU A 50 2.14 1.69 5.25
C LEU A 50 3.07 0.48 5.10
N ARG A 51 3.53 0.24 3.87
CA ARG A 51 4.52 -0.81 3.62
C ARG A 51 5.85 -0.41 4.26
N CYS A 52 6.27 -1.16 5.27
CA CYS A 52 7.61 -1.07 5.81
C CYS A 52 8.54 -1.94 4.98
N GLY A 53 9.68 -1.39 4.54
CA GLY A 53 10.75 -2.21 3.96
C GLY A 53 11.26 -3.19 5.02
N LEU A 54 11.43 -4.45 4.66
CA LEU A 54 12.17 -5.37 5.51
C LEU A 54 13.60 -4.83 5.63
N PRO A 55 14.21 -4.79 6.83
CA PRO A 55 15.62 -4.49 6.95
C PRO A 55 16.37 -5.50 6.08
N ASN A 56 17.18 -4.98 5.18
CA ASN A 56 17.92 -5.79 4.21
C ASN A 56 18.85 -6.73 4.99
N ALA A 57 18.50 -8.00 5.08
CA ALA A 57 19.34 -9.04 5.71
C ALA A 57 20.59 -9.38 4.87
N ALA A 58 20.86 -8.62 3.82
CA ALA A 58 21.96 -8.83 2.88
C ALA A 58 22.94 -7.67 2.88
N ALA A 59 23.50 -7.34 4.04
CA ALA A 59 24.84 -6.77 4.10
C ALA A 59 25.71 -7.83 4.79
N SER A 60 26.00 -8.91 4.11
CA SER A 60 27.10 -9.79 4.49
C SER A 60 28.40 -9.00 4.31
N PRO A 61 29.17 -8.76 5.40
CA PRO A 61 30.46 -8.07 5.30
C PRO A 61 31.57 -9.08 4.97
N ASP A 62 31.38 -9.95 3.99
CA ASP A 62 32.40 -10.89 3.52
C ASP A 62 32.68 -10.69 2.02
N SER A 63 33.34 -9.57 1.75
CA SER A 63 34.20 -9.45 0.59
C SER A 63 35.54 -8.89 1.06
N VAL A 64 36.30 -9.76 1.71
CA VAL A 64 37.74 -9.58 1.81
C VAL A 64 38.29 -9.78 0.41
N SER A 65 38.32 -8.73 -0.37
CA SER A 65 39.13 -8.66 -1.58
C SER A 65 40.57 -8.55 -1.13
N ASP A 66 41.25 -9.68 -1.17
CA ASP A 66 42.68 -9.79 -1.22
C ASP A 66 43.18 -8.98 -2.43
N ARG A 67 43.71 -7.81 -2.18
CA ARG A 67 44.26 -6.93 -3.17
C ARG A 67 45.76 -6.76 -2.88
N PRO A 68 46.66 -7.22 -3.75
CA PRO A 68 48.09 -7.08 -3.53
C PRO A 68 48.50 -5.60 -3.57
N ILE A 69 49.38 -5.28 -2.66
CA ILE A 69 50.03 -3.99 -2.48
C ILE A 69 50.93 -3.71 -3.70
N ALA A 70 50.72 -2.64 -4.39
CA ALA A 70 51.68 -2.04 -5.31
C ALA A 70 51.93 -0.56 -4.96
N PRO A 71 53.14 -0.06 -5.15
CA PRO A 71 53.65 1.13 -4.48
C PRO A 71 53.23 2.45 -5.09
N ALA A 72 53.36 3.46 -4.30
CA ALA A 72 53.03 4.85 -4.51
C ALA A 72 53.62 5.47 -5.82
N ALA A 73 52.78 6.22 -6.51
CA ALA A 73 53.22 7.38 -7.28
C ALA A 73 52.08 8.38 -7.55
N ALA A 74 52.33 9.61 -7.15
CA ALA A 74 51.84 10.87 -7.71
C ALA A 74 50.33 11.21 -7.64
N LEU A 75 50.02 12.20 -6.82
CA LEU A 75 48.90 13.12 -6.97
C LEU A 75 48.96 13.85 -8.33
N PRO A 76 47.81 14.11 -8.94
CA PRO A 76 47.41 15.49 -9.10
C PRO A 76 45.93 15.79 -8.89
N ALA A 77 45.70 16.95 -8.30
CA ALA A 77 44.68 17.96 -8.58
C ALA A 77 43.17 17.55 -8.63
N SER A 78 42.48 18.03 -7.63
CA SER A 78 41.15 18.67 -7.68
C SER A 78 40.20 18.16 -8.77
N ALA A 79 39.43 17.14 -8.44
CA ALA A 79 38.14 16.93 -9.11
C ALA A 79 37.09 17.82 -8.42
N PRO A 80 36.26 18.54 -9.19
CA PRO A 80 35.11 19.26 -8.60
C PRO A 80 34.14 18.26 -7.93
N PRO A 81 33.42 18.66 -6.90
CA PRO A 81 32.47 17.78 -6.26
C PRO A 81 31.44 17.35 -7.31
N ALA A 82 31.39 16.05 -7.55
CA ALA A 82 30.34 15.45 -8.36
C ALA A 82 29.00 15.93 -7.83
N SER A 83 28.29 16.66 -8.68
CA SER A 83 26.91 17.07 -8.46
C SER A 83 26.15 15.89 -7.88
N ALA A 84 25.69 16.04 -6.64
CA ALA A 84 24.75 15.10 -6.06
C ALA A 84 23.59 14.97 -7.03
N SER A 85 23.48 13.81 -7.65
CA SER A 85 22.27 13.46 -8.41
C SER A 85 21.08 13.73 -7.52
N PRO A 86 20.01 14.37 -8.02
CA PRO A 86 18.82 14.56 -7.21
C PRO A 86 18.42 13.20 -6.69
N THR A 87 18.45 13.03 -5.38
CA THR A 87 17.94 11.84 -4.70
C THR A 87 16.56 11.60 -5.24
N ALA A 88 16.39 10.52 -6.02
CA ALA A 88 15.09 10.10 -6.49
C ALA A 88 14.19 10.06 -5.23
N GLU A 89 13.23 10.95 -5.18
CA GLU A 89 12.36 11.14 -4.03
C GLU A 89 11.72 9.79 -3.74
N ALA A 90 12.06 9.19 -2.61
CA ALA A 90 11.64 7.84 -2.26
C ALA A 90 10.10 7.76 -2.26
N ASP A 91 9.58 6.69 -2.83
CA ASP A 91 8.15 6.41 -2.81
C ASP A 91 7.79 5.59 -1.57
N ALA A 92 6.66 5.91 -0.97
CA ALA A 92 5.99 5.10 0.03
C ALA A 92 4.82 4.36 -0.62
N THR A 93 4.63 3.08 -0.25
CA THR A 93 3.47 2.30 -0.68
C THR A 93 2.44 2.26 0.44
N LEU A 94 1.24 2.70 0.16
CA LEU A 94 0.09 2.59 1.04
C LEU A 94 -0.84 1.48 0.58
N MET A 95 -1.50 0.82 1.54
CA MET A 95 -2.53 -0.16 1.29
C MET A 95 -3.74 0.16 2.14
N GLU A 96 -4.88 0.34 1.49
CA GLU A 96 -6.19 0.43 2.14
C GLU A 96 -6.83 -0.96 2.13
N THR A 97 -7.46 -1.35 3.23
CA THR A 97 -8.23 -2.59 3.30
C THR A 97 -9.65 -2.31 3.76
N TYR A 98 -10.60 -3.01 3.15
CA TYR A 98 -12.03 -2.91 3.44
C TYR A 98 -12.61 -4.32 3.53
N ARG A 99 -13.15 -4.67 4.69
CA ARG A 99 -13.83 -5.94 4.88
C ARG A 99 -15.34 -5.74 4.73
N LEU A 100 -15.90 -6.34 3.68
CA LEU A 100 -17.33 -6.27 3.37
C LEU A 100 -18.03 -7.53 3.86
N ALA A 101 -18.99 -7.38 4.75
CA ALA A 101 -19.86 -8.47 5.17
C ALA A 101 -20.94 -8.70 4.10
N LEU A 102 -21.06 -9.93 3.65
CA LEU A 102 -22.12 -10.35 2.72
C LEU A 102 -23.13 -11.20 3.48
N PRO A 103 -24.43 -10.95 3.34
CA PRO A 103 -25.45 -11.83 3.92
C PRO A 103 -25.36 -13.24 3.32
N ALA A 104 -25.51 -14.26 4.16
CA ALA A 104 -25.35 -15.67 3.78
C ALA A 104 -26.31 -16.15 2.65
N ALA A 105 -27.37 -15.42 2.35
CA ALA A 105 -28.43 -15.79 1.45
C ALA A 105 -28.40 -15.01 0.11
N TYR A 106 -27.24 -14.52 -0.33
CA TYR A 106 -27.20 -13.77 -1.60
C TYR A 106 -27.16 -14.71 -2.80
N PRO A 107 -28.02 -14.48 -3.81
CA PRO A 107 -27.93 -15.21 -5.08
C PRO A 107 -26.61 -14.91 -5.79
N ALA A 108 -26.09 -15.88 -6.55
CA ALA A 108 -24.90 -15.70 -7.35
C ALA A 108 -25.01 -14.44 -8.23
N GLY A 109 -24.01 -13.56 -8.18
CA GLY A 109 -24.01 -12.28 -8.92
C GLY A 109 -24.45 -11.05 -8.12
N ALA A 110 -25.19 -11.19 -7.02
CA ALA A 110 -25.56 -10.04 -6.18
C ALA A 110 -24.35 -9.46 -5.42
N SER A 111 -23.34 -10.29 -5.12
CA SER A 111 -22.06 -9.87 -4.57
C SER A 111 -21.37 -8.85 -5.47
N ASP A 112 -21.39 -9.06 -6.79
CA ASP A 112 -20.74 -8.18 -7.76
C ASP A 112 -21.39 -6.80 -7.79
N ALA A 113 -22.72 -6.73 -7.67
CA ALA A 113 -23.44 -5.46 -7.62
C ALA A 113 -23.10 -4.68 -6.35
N ILE A 114 -22.98 -5.37 -5.20
CA ILE A 114 -22.59 -4.76 -3.92
C ILE A 114 -21.17 -4.22 -4.00
N VAL A 115 -20.23 -5.04 -4.47
CA VAL A 115 -18.82 -4.64 -4.61
C VAL A 115 -18.72 -3.44 -5.56
N ARG A 116 -19.40 -3.47 -6.70
CA ARG A 116 -19.41 -2.36 -7.67
C ARG A 116 -19.92 -1.06 -7.03
N ALA A 117 -21.09 -1.12 -6.38
CA ALA A 117 -21.65 0.04 -5.71
C ALA A 117 -20.73 0.59 -4.60
N PHE A 118 -20.05 -0.30 -3.89
CA PHE A 118 -19.06 0.12 -2.89
C PHE A 118 -17.85 0.78 -3.56
N LEU A 119 -17.31 0.20 -4.64
CA LEU A 119 -16.17 0.77 -5.39
C LEU A 119 -16.49 2.14 -5.98
N GLU A 120 -17.70 2.39 -6.47
CA GLU A 120 -18.15 3.69 -6.96
C GLU A 120 -18.17 4.74 -5.83
N ARG A 121 -18.70 4.39 -4.66
CA ARG A 121 -18.71 5.26 -3.49
C ARG A 121 -17.30 5.53 -2.98
N LEU A 122 -16.46 4.49 -2.95
CA LEU A 122 -15.07 4.60 -2.55
C LEU A 122 -14.29 5.50 -3.51
N ALA A 123 -14.49 5.36 -4.82
CA ALA A 123 -13.85 6.21 -5.81
C ALA A 123 -14.26 7.69 -5.63
N ALA A 124 -15.52 7.95 -5.33
CA ALA A 124 -15.99 9.30 -5.05
C ALA A 124 -15.37 9.87 -3.75
N ALA A 125 -15.35 9.07 -2.68
CA ALA A 125 -14.77 9.46 -1.39
C ALA A 125 -13.25 9.65 -1.45
N ALA A 126 -12.56 8.88 -2.30
CA ALA A 126 -11.10 8.90 -2.45
C ALA A 126 -10.57 10.02 -3.37
N ARG A 127 -11.42 10.88 -3.93
CA ARG A 127 -10.98 12.00 -4.78
C ARG A 127 -9.86 12.86 -4.15
N PRO A 128 -9.90 13.18 -2.85
CA PRO A 128 -8.86 14.02 -2.24
C PRO A 128 -7.46 13.41 -2.29
N ILE A 129 -7.33 12.07 -2.32
CA ILE A 129 -6.02 11.42 -2.39
C ILE A 129 -5.40 11.48 -3.79
N SER A 130 -6.19 11.72 -4.84
CA SER A 130 -5.73 11.63 -6.23
C SER A 130 -4.56 12.56 -6.54
N ALA A 131 -4.48 13.73 -5.89
CA ALA A 131 -3.40 14.68 -6.08
C ALA A 131 -2.06 14.21 -5.49
N LEU A 132 -2.07 13.25 -4.56
CA LEU A 132 -0.88 12.69 -3.90
C LEU A 132 -0.40 11.40 -4.54
N LEU A 133 -1.16 10.82 -5.47
CA LEU A 133 -0.83 9.54 -6.09
C LEU A 133 0.37 9.66 -7.04
N ARG A 134 1.27 8.68 -6.95
CA ARG A 134 2.33 8.43 -7.92
C ARG A 134 2.01 7.15 -8.70
N GLY A 135 1.22 7.30 -9.76
CA GLY A 135 0.74 6.19 -10.57
C GLY A 135 -0.69 5.77 -10.25
N GLU A 136 -1.04 4.57 -10.63
CA GLU A 136 -2.41 4.05 -10.53
C GLU A 136 -2.69 3.41 -9.17
N ARG A 137 -3.97 3.36 -8.83
CA ARG A 137 -4.49 2.57 -7.71
C ARG A 137 -4.78 1.15 -8.20
N HIS A 138 -4.19 0.17 -7.55
CA HIS A 138 -4.44 -1.24 -7.82
C HIS A 138 -5.49 -1.76 -6.86
N VAL A 139 -6.50 -2.42 -7.41
CA VAL A 139 -7.65 -2.94 -6.65
C VAL A 139 -7.66 -4.46 -6.75
N GLU A 140 -7.66 -5.13 -5.61
CA GLU A 140 -7.72 -6.58 -5.51
C GLU A 140 -8.86 -7.00 -4.57
N LEU A 141 -9.59 -8.03 -4.93
CA LEU A 141 -10.68 -8.58 -4.15
C LEU A 141 -10.36 -10.02 -3.77
N PHE A 142 -10.42 -10.30 -2.47
CA PHE A 142 -10.19 -11.62 -1.90
C PHE A 142 -11.47 -12.16 -1.30
N ALA A 143 -11.81 -13.39 -1.68
CA ALA A 143 -12.85 -14.18 -1.04
C ALA A 143 -12.22 -15.24 -0.14
N PRO A 144 -12.86 -15.63 0.99
CA PRO A 144 -12.38 -16.76 1.78
C PRO A 144 -12.42 -18.02 0.94
N CYS A 145 -11.36 -18.83 1.01
CA CYS A 145 -11.39 -20.16 0.42
C CYS A 145 -12.41 -21.02 1.16
N ALA A 146 -13.24 -21.76 0.43
CA ALA A 146 -14.09 -22.78 1.02
C ALA A 146 -13.21 -23.86 1.64
N SER A 147 -13.43 -24.16 2.92
CA SER A 147 -12.75 -25.23 3.66
C SER A 147 -13.46 -26.53 3.41
#